data_1f57a90d2554f74240d1e498369873d4
#
_entry.id   1f57a90d2554f74240d1e498369873d4
#
_cell.length_a   1.000
_cell.length_b   1.000
_cell.length_c   1.000
_cell.angle_alpha   90.00
_cell.angle_beta   90.00
_cell.angle_gamma   90.00
#
_symmetry.space_group_name_H-M   'P 1'
#
loop_
_entity.id
_entity.type
_entity.pdbx_description
1 polymer ?
#
loop_
_entity_poly.entity_id
_entity_poly.type
_entity_poly.pdbx_seq_one_letter_code
_entity_poly.pdbx_strand_id
1 'polypeptide(L)'
;MSNLIRECPADDAVEAQLVAKAIGSAEQPVDNTLLSKRLSQWLGMLRGMQLWFHGAHHVTRGASFAGDHVDIFGRIYVAIQDEIDGAVEKAVGVTGDEGIACPMHITKMALQVLQSYPSPPAISSLAMAAVGLEMERNYVELVEQMFAELEEAGMLSLGLNDMLAASANVHEGHGYLLQQRVKTELEN
;
A
#
# COMPACT_ATOMS: atom_id res chain seq x y z
N MET A 1 53.29 -22.83 -20.79
CA MET A 1 52.71 -22.61 -19.46
C MET A 1 51.20 -22.64 -19.63
N SER A 2 50.64 -23.79 -19.33
CA SER A 2 49.21 -24.05 -19.52
C SER A 2 48.44 -23.65 -18.25
N ASN A 3 47.54 -22.66 -18.39
CA ASN A 3 46.62 -22.24 -17.32
C ASN A 3 45.56 -23.32 -17.14
N LEU A 4 45.73 -24.14 -16.11
CA LEU A 4 44.65 -24.98 -15.58
C LEU A 4 43.69 -24.10 -14.77
N ILE A 5 42.68 -23.52 -15.43
CA ILE A 5 41.46 -23.09 -14.75
C ILE A 5 40.70 -24.38 -14.47
N ARG A 6 40.75 -24.86 -13.22
CA ARG A 6 39.82 -25.89 -12.75
C ARG A 6 38.43 -25.24 -12.68
N GLU A 7 37.59 -25.52 -13.66
CA GLU A 7 36.17 -25.38 -13.52
C GLU A 7 35.70 -26.32 -12.40
N CYS A 8 35.24 -25.78 -11.28
CA CYS A 8 34.46 -26.57 -10.35
C CYS A 8 33.15 -26.96 -11.07
N PRO A 9 32.88 -28.26 -11.28
CA PRO A 9 31.56 -28.65 -11.73
C PRO A 9 30.58 -28.22 -10.66
N ALA A 10 29.66 -27.32 -11.01
CA ALA A 10 28.49 -27.07 -10.21
C ALA A 10 27.77 -28.42 -10.10
N ASP A 11 27.63 -28.92 -8.89
CA ASP A 11 26.92 -30.17 -8.66
C ASP A 11 25.42 -29.79 -8.69
N ASP A 12 24.80 -29.84 -9.87
CA ASP A 12 23.40 -29.47 -10.10
C ASP A 12 22.45 -30.13 -9.08
N ALA A 13 22.84 -31.29 -8.53
CA ALA A 13 22.09 -31.98 -7.51
C ALA A 13 22.20 -31.28 -6.14
N VAL A 14 23.36 -30.72 -5.81
CA VAL A 14 23.56 -29.97 -4.56
C VAL A 14 22.84 -28.63 -4.61
N GLU A 15 22.90 -27.96 -5.74
CA GLU A 15 22.16 -26.71 -5.97
C GLU A 15 20.66 -26.93 -5.88
N ALA A 16 20.13 -27.97 -6.56
CA ALA A 16 18.71 -28.33 -6.47
C ALA A 16 18.27 -28.70 -5.04
N GLN A 17 19.11 -29.37 -4.26
CA GLN A 17 18.81 -29.67 -2.85
C GLN A 17 18.83 -28.43 -1.98
N LEU A 18 19.77 -27.50 -2.19
CA LEU A 18 19.84 -26.24 -1.45
C LEU A 18 18.64 -25.35 -1.77
N VAL A 19 18.24 -25.26 -3.03
CA VAL A 19 17.05 -24.52 -3.47
C VAL A 19 15.78 -25.15 -2.88
N ALA A 20 15.61 -26.47 -2.96
CA ALA A 20 14.48 -27.18 -2.36
C ALA A 20 14.40 -26.98 -0.84
N LYS A 21 15.55 -26.93 -0.15
CA LYS A 21 15.61 -26.67 1.29
C LYS A 21 15.31 -25.21 1.63
N ALA A 22 15.73 -24.26 0.79
CA ALA A 22 15.48 -22.83 1.00
C ALA A 22 14.01 -22.45 0.73
N ILE A 23 13.37 -23.12 -0.26
CA ILE A 23 11.95 -22.92 -0.57
C ILE A 23 11.03 -23.60 0.47
N GLY A 24 11.60 -24.48 1.29
CA GLY A 24 10.89 -25.23 2.33
C GLY A 24 10.21 -26.48 1.78
N SER A 25 10.10 -27.51 2.61
CA SER A 25 9.11 -28.56 2.42
C SER A 25 7.76 -27.89 2.54
N ALA A 26 6.90 -28.04 1.52
CA ALA A 26 5.56 -27.48 1.51
C ALA A 26 4.87 -27.73 2.85
N GLU A 27 4.87 -26.74 3.73
CA GLU A 27 3.99 -26.73 4.87
C GLU A 27 2.57 -26.83 4.33
N GLN A 28 1.72 -27.58 5.03
CA GLN A 28 0.31 -27.74 4.67
C GLN A 28 -0.26 -26.36 4.33
N PRO A 29 -1.05 -26.22 3.26
CA PRO A 29 -1.61 -24.92 2.91
C PRO A 29 -2.44 -24.41 4.10
N VAL A 30 -1.91 -23.45 4.82
CA VAL A 30 -2.68 -22.64 5.77
C VAL A 30 -3.79 -22.01 4.94
N ASP A 31 -5.02 -22.04 5.41
CA ASP A 31 -6.13 -21.35 4.75
C ASP A 31 -5.85 -19.84 4.79
N ASN A 32 -5.13 -19.34 3.81
CA ASN A 32 -4.73 -17.93 3.67
C ASN A 32 -5.86 -17.06 3.11
N THR A 33 -7.09 -17.57 3.00
CA THR A 33 -8.21 -16.84 2.40
C THR A 33 -8.47 -15.49 3.10
N LEU A 34 -8.43 -15.45 4.43
CA LEU A 34 -8.60 -14.22 5.20
C LEU A 34 -7.42 -13.27 4.95
N LEU A 35 -6.18 -13.75 5.07
CA LEU A 35 -4.97 -12.96 4.86
C LEU A 35 -4.93 -12.37 3.46
N SER A 36 -5.08 -13.20 2.41
CA SER A 36 -5.10 -12.74 1.01
C SER A 36 -6.21 -11.73 0.75
N LYS A 37 -7.41 -11.94 1.32
CA LYS A 37 -8.53 -11.02 1.19
C LYS A 37 -8.21 -9.66 1.80
N ARG A 38 -7.68 -9.62 3.03
CA ARG A 38 -7.37 -8.37 3.74
C ARG A 38 -6.23 -7.60 3.07
N LEU A 39 -5.18 -8.31 2.67
CA LEU A 39 -4.07 -7.68 1.93
C LEU A 39 -4.51 -7.16 0.56
N SER A 40 -5.39 -7.85 -0.16
CA SER A 40 -5.98 -7.33 -1.41
C SER A 40 -6.80 -6.05 -1.18
N GLN A 41 -7.57 -5.98 -0.11
CA GLN A 41 -8.32 -4.76 0.26
C GLN A 41 -7.38 -3.60 0.58
N TRP A 42 -6.32 -3.87 1.35
CA TRP A 42 -5.29 -2.90 1.68
C TRP A 42 -4.59 -2.34 0.44
N LEU A 43 -4.10 -3.22 -0.46
CA LEU A 43 -3.46 -2.82 -1.73
C LEU A 43 -4.42 -2.03 -2.62
N GLY A 44 -5.69 -2.44 -2.67
CA GLY A 44 -6.74 -1.71 -3.41
C GLY A 44 -6.97 -0.32 -2.86
N MET A 45 -7.02 -0.17 -1.53
CA MET A 45 -7.18 1.14 -0.87
C MET A 45 -5.98 2.04 -1.16
N LEU A 46 -4.74 1.57 -0.95
CA LEU A 46 -3.52 2.31 -1.28
C LEU A 46 -3.51 2.78 -2.74
N ARG A 47 -3.78 1.89 -3.69
CA ARG A 47 -3.78 2.24 -5.12
C ARG A 47 -4.91 3.21 -5.46
N GLY A 48 -6.09 3.05 -4.90
CA GLY A 48 -7.22 3.95 -5.08
C GLY A 48 -6.91 5.36 -4.57
N MET A 49 -6.35 5.46 -3.37
CA MET A 49 -5.91 6.73 -2.77
C MET A 49 -4.80 7.38 -3.60
N GLN A 50 -3.78 6.63 -3.99
CA GLN A 50 -2.69 7.13 -4.82
C GLN A 50 -3.21 7.78 -6.11
N LEU A 51 -4.12 7.13 -6.82
CA LEU A 51 -4.71 7.64 -8.05
C LEU A 51 -5.60 8.87 -7.77
N TRP A 52 -6.36 8.86 -6.69
CA TRP A 52 -7.22 9.97 -6.32
C TRP A 52 -6.40 11.22 -5.95
N PHE A 53 -5.38 11.09 -5.09
CA PHE A 53 -4.51 12.19 -4.70
C PHE A 53 -3.66 12.71 -5.86
N HIS A 54 -3.23 11.82 -6.78
CA HIS A 54 -2.57 12.23 -8.02
C HIS A 54 -3.50 13.08 -8.89
N GLY A 55 -4.77 12.69 -9.02
CA GLY A 55 -5.79 13.49 -9.68
C GLY A 55 -6.00 14.86 -8.99
N ALA A 56 -6.11 14.90 -7.66
CA ALA A 56 -6.25 16.12 -6.88
C ALA A 56 -5.04 17.06 -7.06
N HIS A 57 -3.81 16.50 -7.06
CA HIS A 57 -2.59 17.25 -7.34
C HIS A 57 -2.65 18.00 -8.67
N HIS A 58 -3.17 17.40 -9.73
CA HIS A 58 -3.22 18.02 -11.06
C HIS A 58 -4.31 19.08 -11.21
N VAL A 59 -5.40 18.98 -10.47
CA VAL A 59 -6.57 19.84 -10.68
C VAL A 59 -6.82 20.87 -9.58
N THR A 60 -6.01 20.85 -8.51
CA THR A 60 -6.09 21.86 -7.45
C THR A 60 -5.85 23.26 -7.99
N ARG A 61 -6.52 24.26 -7.40
CA ARG A 61 -6.52 25.64 -7.90
C ARG A 61 -6.87 26.63 -6.80
N GLY A 62 -6.72 27.93 -7.08
CA GLY A 62 -7.09 29.00 -6.18
C GLY A 62 -5.95 29.54 -5.33
N ALA A 63 -6.25 30.27 -4.27
CA ALA A 63 -5.25 30.97 -3.45
C ALA A 63 -4.24 30.02 -2.81
N SER A 64 -4.67 28.80 -2.45
CA SER A 64 -3.82 27.78 -1.82
C SER A 64 -3.10 26.87 -2.81
N PHE A 65 -3.15 27.15 -4.13
CA PHE A 65 -2.64 26.27 -5.18
C PHE A 65 -1.23 25.74 -4.90
N ALA A 66 -0.28 26.62 -4.56
CA ALA A 66 1.11 26.19 -4.38
C ALA A 66 1.27 25.17 -3.23
N GLY A 67 0.65 25.42 -2.08
CA GLY A 67 0.68 24.52 -0.93
C GLY A 67 -0.12 23.23 -1.20
N ASP A 68 -1.33 23.35 -1.73
CA ASP A 68 -2.17 22.19 -2.03
C ASP A 68 -1.51 21.29 -3.08
N HIS A 69 -0.92 21.88 -4.14
CA HIS A 69 -0.27 21.16 -5.23
C HIS A 69 0.98 20.40 -4.76
N VAL A 70 1.91 21.09 -4.08
CA VAL A 70 3.22 20.53 -3.73
C VAL A 70 3.21 19.86 -2.36
N ASP A 71 2.79 20.60 -1.32
CA ASP A 71 3.02 20.21 0.07
C ASP A 71 1.94 19.27 0.62
N ILE A 72 0.75 19.23 -0.01
CA ILE A 72 -0.34 18.35 0.41
C ILE A 72 -0.53 17.23 -0.61
N PHE A 73 -1.25 17.46 -1.72
CA PHE A 73 -1.61 16.40 -2.64
C PHE A 73 -0.40 15.75 -3.33
N GLY A 74 0.59 16.59 -3.73
CA GLY A 74 1.84 16.13 -4.32
C GLY A 74 2.62 15.21 -3.39
N ARG A 75 2.82 15.66 -2.15
CA ARG A 75 3.52 14.88 -1.12
C ARG A 75 2.81 13.57 -0.80
N ILE A 76 1.48 13.59 -0.64
CA ILE A 76 0.69 12.42 -0.26
C ILE A 76 0.75 11.35 -1.36
N TYR A 77 0.45 11.69 -2.64
CA TYR A 77 0.42 10.67 -3.68
C TYR A 77 1.78 10.02 -3.94
N VAL A 78 2.87 10.78 -3.78
CA VAL A 78 4.24 10.25 -3.91
C VAL A 78 4.55 9.28 -2.77
N ALA A 79 4.24 9.66 -1.53
CA ALA A 79 4.46 8.79 -0.37
C ALA A 79 3.68 7.46 -0.50
N ILE A 80 2.41 7.52 -0.92
CA ILE A 80 1.60 6.31 -1.13
C ILE A 80 2.16 5.47 -2.29
N GLN A 81 2.67 6.08 -3.35
CA GLN A 81 3.29 5.35 -4.47
C GLN A 81 4.51 4.55 -4.00
N ASP A 82 5.36 5.14 -3.17
CA ASP A 82 6.54 4.47 -2.62
C ASP A 82 6.15 3.32 -1.68
N GLU A 83 5.06 3.50 -0.91
CA GLU A 83 4.54 2.49 0.01
C GLU A 83 3.98 1.26 -0.72
N ILE A 84 3.27 1.45 -1.84
CA ILE A 84 2.63 0.37 -2.59
C ILE A 84 3.63 -0.72 -3.00
N ASP A 85 4.83 -0.34 -3.42
CA ASP A 85 5.85 -1.29 -3.87
C ASP A 85 6.20 -2.28 -2.76
N GLY A 86 6.56 -1.76 -1.58
CA GLY A 86 6.84 -2.61 -0.41
C GLY A 86 5.62 -3.39 0.08
N ALA A 87 4.41 -2.82 -0.04
CA ALA A 87 3.18 -3.48 0.37
C ALA A 87 2.84 -4.69 -0.51
N VAL A 88 3.04 -4.58 -1.83
CA VAL A 88 2.84 -5.71 -2.76
C VAL A 88 3.85 -6.82 -2.50
N GLU A 89 5.13 -6.49 -2.35
CA GLU A 89 6.19 -7.46 -2.01
C GLU A 89 5.89 -8.19 -0.70
N LYS A 90 5.47 -7.45 0.33
CA LYS A 90 5.09 -8.02 1.61
C LYS A 90 3.90 -8.96 1.47
N ALA A 91 2.86 -8.54 0.74
CA ALA A 91 1.65 -9.34 0.54
C ALA A 91 1.97 -10.68 -0.15
N VAL A 92 2.75 -10.67 -1.23
CA VAL A 92 3.22 -11.88 -1.91
C VAL A 92 4.05 -12.74 -0.96
N GLY A 93 5.00 -12.14 -0.23
CA GLY A 93 5.90 -12.86 0.66
C GLY A 93 5.22 -13.58 1.82
N VAL A 94 4.14 -12.99 2.40
CA VAL A 94 3.44 -13.61 3.54
C VAL A 94 2.33 -14.55 3.12
N THR A 95 1.78 -14.41 1.90
CA THR A 95 0.72 -15.29 1.40
C THR A 95 1.25 -16.42 0.53
N GLY A 96 2.39 -16.23 -0.14
CA GLY A 96 2.86 -17.11 -1.21
C GLY A 96 1.99 -17.06 -2.48
N ASP A 97 1.05 -16.11 -2.57
CA ASP A 97 0.12 -15.95 -3.68
C ASP A 97 0.56 -14.79 -4.60
N GLU A 98 1.21 -15.13 -5.73
CA GLU A 98 1.61 -14.14 -6.73
C GLU A 98 0.40 -13.47 -7.41
N GLY A 99 -0.78 -14.07 -7.37
CA GLY A 99 -2.02 -13.51 -7.91
C GLY A 99 -2.42 -12.19 -7.24
N ILE A 100 -2.00 -11.98 -5.98
CA ILE A 100 -2.25 -10.74 -5.24
C ILE A 100 -1.54 -9.53 -5.86
N ALA A 101 -0.41 -9.76 -6.55
CA ALA A 101 0.33 -8.73 -7.29
C ALA A 101 -0.22 -8.45 -8.69
N CYS A 102 -1.28 -9.16 -9.13
CA CYS A 102 -1.85 -8.98 -10.45
C CYS A 102 -2.37 -7.53 -10.64
N PRO A 103 -1.85 -6.77 -11.63
CA PRO A 103 -2.26 -5.37 -11.84
C PRO A 103 -3.77 -5.23 -12.09
N MET A 104 -4.39 -6.18 -12.76
CA MET A 104 -5.83 -6.17 -13.02
C MET A 104 -6.63 -6.37 -11.73
N HIS A 105 -6.16 -7.23 -10.82
CA HIS A 105 -6.77 -7.43 -9.52
C HIS A 105 -6.70 -6.16 -8.68
N ILE A 106 -5.50 -5.59 -8.51
CA ILE A 106 -5.28 -4.35 -7.75
C ILE A 106 -6.09 -3.19 -8.33
N THR A 107 -6.10 -3.03 -9.66
CA THR A 107 -6.87 -1.97 -10.33
C THR A 107 -8.38 -2.12 -10.12
N LYS A 108 -8.89 -3.36 -10.13
CA LYS A 108 -10.32 -3.61 -9.86
C LYS A 108 -10.70 -3.21 -8.43
N MET A 109 -9.86 -3.52 -7.45
CA MET A 109 -10.07 -3.10 -6.06
C MET A 109 -9.95 -1.57 -5.91
N ALA A 110 -8.96 -0.96 -6.54
CA ALA A 110 -8.77 0.50 -6.56
C ALA A 110 -9.97 1.23 -7.19
N LEU A 111 -10.57 0.67 -8.24
CA LEU A 111 -11.75 1.24 -8.87
C LEU A 111 -12.93 1.32 -7.90
N GLN A 112 -13.13 0.32 -7.05
CA GLN A 112 -14.18 0.35 -6.02
C GLN A 112 -13.95 1.50 -5.04
N VAL A 113 -12.71 1.73 -4.62
CA VAL A 113 -12.34 2.86 -3.77
C VAL A 113 -12.63 4.19 -4.47
N LEU A 114 -12.19 4.35 -5.72
CA LEU A 114 -12.42 5.58 -6.49
C LEU A 114 -13.92 5.89 -6.69
N GLN A 115 -14.76 4.86 -6.82
CA GLN A 115 -16.20 5.02 -6.97
C GLN A 115 -16.90 5.45 -5.67
N SER A 116 -16.25 5.26 -4.51
CA SER A 116 -16.81 5.63 -3.21
C SER A 116 -16.62 7.12 -2.87
N TYR A 117 -15.80 7.85 -3.63
CA TYR A 117 -15.48 9.25 -3.38
C TYR A 117 -15.74 10.13 -4.58
N PRO A 118 -16.07 11.43 -4.37
CA PRO A 118 -16.19 12.40 -5.46
C PRO A 118 -14.89 12.51 -6.26
N SER A 119 -15.00 12.60 -7.58
CA SER A 119 -13.84 12.79 -8.45
C SER A 119 -13.23 14.18 -8.24
N PRO A 120 -11.88 14.32 -8.12
CA PRO A 120 -11.23 15.61 -7.87
C PRO A 120 -11.63 16.74 -8.83
N PRO A 121 -11.76 16.52 -10.17
CA PRO A 121 -12.20 17.59 -11.09
C PRO A 121 -13.59 18.16 -10.81
N ALA A 122 -14.43 17.41 -10.12
CA ALA A 122 -15.83 17.80 -9.87
C ALA A 122 -16.02 18.67 -8.63
N ILE A 123 -14.98 18.88 -7.80
CA ILE A 123 -15.07 19.55 -6.51
C ILE A 123 -14.00 20.66 -6.36
N SER A 124 -14.17 21.54 -5.36
CA SER A 124 -13.20 22.59 -5.05
C SER A 124 -11.94 22.04 -4.35
N SER A 125 -10.85 22.82 -4.32
CA SER A 125 -9.61 22.44 -3.61
C SER A 125 -9.84 22.22 -2.12
N LEU A 126 -10.71 23.01 -1.48
CA LEU A 126 -11.09 22.79 -0.08
C LEU A 126 -11.88 21.49 0.11
N ALA A 127 -12.84 21.22 -0.79
CA ALA A 127 -13.58 19.96 -0.76
C ALA A 127 -12.66 18.75 -1.04
N MET A 128 -11.66 18.88 -1.93
CA MET A 128 -10.64 17.85 -2.11
C MET A 128 -9.86 17.59 -0.82
N ALA A 129 -9.47 18.61 -0.07
CA ALA A 129 -8.78 18.43 1.21
C ALA A 129 -9.69 17.73 2.25
N ALA A 130 -10.97 18.05 2.29
CA ALA A 130 -11.94 17.40 3.18
C ALA A 130 -12.16 15.91 2.81
N VAL A 131 -12.32 15.60 1.53
CA VAL A 131 -12.44 14.22 1.03
C VAL A 131 -11.14 13.44 1.28
N GLY A 132 -9.98 14.05 1.02
CA GLY A 132 -8.69 13.44 1.31
C GLY A 132 -8.54 13.10 2.81
N LEU A 133 -8.98 13.99 3.71
CA LEU A 133 -8.98 13.73 5.15
C LEU A 133 -9.90 12.55 5.52
N GLU A 134 -11.05 12.44 4.90
CA GLU A 134 -11.95 11.30 5.09
C GLU A 134 -11.29 10.00 4.59
N MET A 135 -10.64 10.03 3.42
CA MET A 135 -9.92 8.87 2.88
C MET A 135 -8.81 8.39 3.81
N GLU A 136 -8.02 9.31 4.37
CA GLU A 136 -6.94 8.97 5.31
C GLU A 136 -7.49 8.34 6.60
N ARG A 137 -8.59 8.84 7.14
CA ARG A 137 -9.26 8.26 8.31
C ARG A 137 -9.79 6.85 8.04
N ASN A 138 -10.47 6.68 6.92
CA ASN A 138 -10.98 5.37 6.51
C ASN A 138 -9.86 4.37 6.23
N TYR A 139 -8.70 4.86 5.76
CA TYR A 139 -7.51 4.03 5.59
C TYR A 139 -6.96 3.54 6.93
N VAL A 140 -6.75 4.44 7.89
CA VAL A 140 -6.26 4.07 9.23
C VAL A 140 -7.22 3.08 9.89
N GLU A 141 -8.53 3.33 9.82
CA GLU A 141 -9.54 2.40 10.33
C GLU A 141 -9.47 1.01 9.65
N LEU A 142 -9.27 0.97 8.33
CA LEU A 142 -9.08 -0.29 7.59
C LEU A 142 -7.85 -1.06 8.10
N VAL A 143 -6.73 -0.36 8.30
CA VAL A 143 -5.47 -0.96 8.80
C VAL A 143 -5.65 -1.48 10.22
N GLU A 144 -6.29 -0.72 11.10
CA GLU A 144 -6.60 -1.13 12.48
C GLU A 144 -7.49 -2.37 12.53
N GLN A 145 -8.56 -2.40 11.73
CA GLN A 145 -9.45 -3.56 11.63
C GLN A 145 -8.72 -4.78 11.09
N MET A 146 -7.92 -4.60 10.03
CA MET A 146 -7.12 -5.68 9.45
C MET A 146 -6.12 -6.23 10.46
N PHE A 147 -5.44 -5.35 11.20
CA PHE A 147 -4.51 -5.72 12.27
C PHE A 147 -5.20 -6.60 13.30
N ALA A 148 -6.32 -6.15 13.87
CA ALA A 148 -7.05 -6.87 14.91
C ALA A 148 -7.52 -8.25 14.43
N GLU A 149 -8.07 -8.35 13.22
CA GLU A 149 -8.55 -9.61 12.66
C GLU A 149 -7.42 -10.60 12.37
N LEU A 150 -6.28 -10.12 11.86
CA LEU A 150 -5.12 -10.98 11.57
C LEU A 150 -4.42 -11.41 12.87
N GLU A 151 -4.41 -10.58 13.90
CA GLU A 151 -3.90 -10.93 15.23
C GLU A 151 -4.76 -12.01 15.86
N GLU A 152 -6.08 -11.85 15.88
CA GLU A 152 -7.03 -12.84 16.40
C GLU A 152 -6.93 -14.19 15.68
N ALA A 153 -6.72 -14.14 14.36
CA ALA A 153 -6.53 -15.34 13.53
C ALA A 153 -5.14 -15.99 13.65
N GLY A 154 -4.18 -15.36 14.37
CA GLY A 154 -2.80 -15.83 14.47
C GLY A 154 -2.02 -15.74 13.15
N MET A 155 -2.45 -14.88 12.24
CA MET A 155 -1.86 -14.68 10.90
C MET A 155 -0.94 -13.45 10.83
N LEU A 156 -0.81 -12.69 11.90
CA LEU A 156 -0.01 -11.47 11.96
C LEU A 156 1.45 -11.80 12.28
N SER A 157 2.32 -11.81 11.26
CA SER A 157 3.77 -11.93 11.48
C SER A 157 4.35 -10.63 12.06
N LEU A 158 5.49 -10.72 12.77
CA LEU A 158 6.17 -9.52 13.31
C LEU A 158 6.48 -8.48 12.23
N GLY A 159 6.94 -8.91 11.04
CA GLY A 159 7.24 -8.01 9.94
C GLY A 159 6.01 -7.43 9.25
N LEU A 160 4.86 -8.11 9.28
CA LEU A 160 3.59 -7.55 8.80
C LEU A 160 3.02 -6.54 9.80
N ASN A 161 3.09 -6.85 11.10
CA ASN A 161 2.75 -5.93 12.19
C ASN A 161 3.52 -4.60 12.07
N ASP A 162 4.85 -4.67 11.98
CA ASP A 162 5.71 -3.48 11.84
C ASP A 162 5.32 -2.64 10.61
N MET A 163 5.08 -3.29 9.47
CA MET A 163 4.68 -2.60 8.24
C MET A 163 3.32 -1.92 8.36
N LEU A 164 2.32 -2.58 8.93
CA LEU A 164 0.99 -1.99 9.13
C LEU A 164 1.03 -0.81 10.10
N ALA A 165 1.80 -0.91 11.18
CA ALA A 165 1.99 0.17 12.14
C ALA A 165 2.73 1.37 11.50
N ALA A 166 3.77 1.13 10.70
CA ALA A 166 4.50 2.17 9.99
C ALA A 166 3.59 2.87 8.96
N SER A 167 2.79 2.12 8.24
CA SER A 167 1.81 2.62 7.29
C SER A 167 0.77 3.51 7.98
N ALA A 168 0.12 3.04 9.05
CA ALA A 168 -0.84 3.82 9.82
C ALA A 168 -0.23 5.15 10.29
N ASN A 169 0.99 5.14 10.84
CA ASN A 169 1.68 6.35 11.30
C ASN A 169 1.92 7.39 10.18
N VAL A 170 2.24 6.95 8.95
CA VAL A 170 2.39 7.85 7.79
C VAL A 170 1.04 8.49 7.43
N HIS A 171 -0.02 7.70 7.36
CA HIS A 171 -1.36 8.16 6.98
C HIS A 171 -2.02 9.05 8.06
N GLU A 172 -1.75 8.81 9.35
CA GLU A 172 -2.10 9.75 10.43
C GLU A 172 -1.43 11.12 10.23
N GLY A 173 -0.16 11.13 9.79
CA GLY A 173 0.57 12.34 9.43
C GLY A 173 -0.08 13.08 8.24
N HIS A 174 -0.50 12.37 7.21
CA HIS A 174 -1.25 12.93 6.08
C HIS A 174 -2.61 13.50 6.55
N GLY A 175 -3.33 12.77 7.37
CA GLY A 175 -4.58 13.22 7.99
C GLY A 175 -4.42 14.51 8.78
N TYR A 176 -3.33 14.64 9.54
CA TYR A 176 -3.01 15.89 10.24
C TYR A 176 -2.84 17.07 9.27
N LEU A 177 -2.07 16.92 8.20
CA LEU A 177 -1.85 17.98 7.21
C LEU A 177 -3.16 18.43 6.56
N LEU A 178 -3.98 17.47 6.11
CA LEU A 178 -5.29 17.73 5.50
C LEU A 178 -6.25 18.39 6.49
N GLN A 179 -6.24 17.99 7.76
CA GLN A 179 -7.04 18.61 8.81
C GLN A 179 -6.65 20.08 9.03
N GLN A 180 -5.35 20.40 9.06
CA GLN A 180 -4.92 21.80 9.19
C GLN A 180 -5.37 22.62 7.97
N ARG A 181 -5.28 22.07 6.77
CA ARG A 181 -5.76 22.73 5.55
C ARG A 181 -7.25 23.05 5.60
N VAL A 182 -8.08 22.12 6.07
CA VAL A 182 -9.52 22.31 6.20
C VAL A 182 -9.85 23.36 7.26
N LYS A 183 -9.20 23.34 8.43
CA LYS A 183 -9.44 24.28 9.53
C LYS A 183 -9.11 25.71 9.15
N THR A 184 -8.00 25.94 8.46
CA THR A 184 -7.54 27.29 8.10
C THR A 184 -8.56 28.04 7.25
N GLU A 185 -9.36 27.36 6.41
CA GLU A 185 -10.39 28.00 5.59
C GLU A 185 -11.71 28.24 6.34
N LEU A 186 -11.96 27.51 7.43
CA LEU A 186 -13.19 27.68 8.23
C LEU A 186 -13.07 28.80 9.25
N GLU A 187 -11.85 29.22 9.58
CA GLU A 187 -11.55 30.29 10.56
C GLU A 187 -11.40 31.67 9.91
N ASN A 188 -11.39 31.78 8.59
CA ASN A 188 -11.33 33.02 7.81
C ASN A 188 -12.68 33.38 7.19
#